data_9594b10b57909fec361896a7797006a5
#
_entry.id   9594b10b57909fec361896a7797006a5
#
_cell.length_a   1.000
_cell.length_b   1.000
_cell.length_c   1.000
_cell.angle_alpha   90.00
_cell.angle_beta   90.00
_cell.angle_gamma   90.00
#
_symmetry.space_group_name_H-M   'P 1'
#
loop_
_entity.id
_entity.type
_entity.pdbx_description
1 polymer ?
#
loop_
_entity_poly.entity_id
_entity_poly.type
_entity_poly.pdbx_seq_one_letter_code
_entity_poly.pdbx_strand_id
1 'polypeptide(L)' 'MKEGDLILVSAEATGLGKEMEAVIDKIETFMGQTLVTVTYTQPDALSGFGGCFADSHITPQK' A
#
# COMPACT_ATOMS: atom_id res chain seq x y z
N MET A 1 0.90 6.66 10.15
CA MET A 1 1.24 6.20 8.79
C MET A 1 1.97 7.32 8.09
N LYS A 2 3.14 7.02 7.56
CA LYS A 2 3.99 8.02 6.93
C LYS A 2 4.88 7.36 5.90
N GLU A 3 5.52 8.17 5.06
CA GLU A 3 6.45 7.70 4.05
C GLU A 3 7.54 6.86 4.69
N GLY A 4 7.85 5.75 4.04
CA GLY A 4 8.85 4.80 4.53
C GLY A 4 8.31 3.71 5.44
N ASP A 5 7.06 3.82 5.87
CA ASP A 5 6.47 2.81 6.75
C ASP A 5 6.16 1.53 5.98
N LEU A 6 6.35 0.41 6.65
CA LEU A 6 5.90 -0.88 6.13
C LEU A 6 4.43 -1.05 6.46
N ILE A 7 3.67 -1.48 5.46
CA ILE A 7 2.22 -1.66 5.60
C ILE A 7 1.78 -2.91 4.84
N LEU A 8 0.52 -3.27 5.03
CA LEU A 8 -0.12 -4.32 4.26
C LEU A 8 -1.26 -3.71 3.45
N VAL A 9 -1.32 -4.08 2.17
CA VAL A 9 -2.42 -3.67 1.29
C VAL A 9 -3.40 -4.83 1.26
N SER A 10 -4.69 -4.53 1.44
CA SER A 10 -5.72 -5.57 1.53
C SER A 10 -5.80 -6.41 0.26
N ALA A 11 -6.24 -7.66 0.43
CA ALA A 11 -6.40 -8.58 -0.70
C ALA A 11 -7.38 -8.02 -1.74
N GLU A 12 -8.42 -7.33 -1.29
CA GLU A 12 -9.40 -6.75 -2.19
C GLU A 12 -8.80 -5.66 -3.05
N ALA A 13 -7.97 -4.82 -2.45
CA ALA A 13 -7.35 -3.70 -3.16
C ALA A 13 -6.31 -4.17 -4.17
N THR A 14 -5.56 -5.20 -3.81
CA THR A 14 -4.51 -5.71 -4.70
C THR A 14 -5.06 -6.49 -5.88
N GLY A 15 -6.21 -7.10 -5.71
CA GLY A 15 -6.79 -7.96 -6.71
C GLY A 15 -6.06 -9.29 -6.87
N LEU A 16 -5.14 -9.58 -5.96
CA LEU A 16 -4.30 -10.78 -6.04
C LEU A 16 -4.77 -11.90 -5.11
N GLY A 17 -5.86 -11.67 -4.40
CA GLY A 17 -6.43 -12.68 -3.50
C GLY A 17 -5.70 -12.81 -2.17
N LYS A 18 -4.75 -11.93 -1.89
CA LYS A 18 -4.03 -11.94 -0.63
C LYS A 18 -3.48 -10.56 -0.32
N GLU A 19 -3.19 -10.32 0.95
CA GLU A 19 -2.55 -9.08 1.36
C GLU A 19 -1.12 -9.04 0.87
N MET A 20 -0.65 -7.83 0.54
CA MET A 20 0.71 -7.63 0.05
C MET A 20 1.44 -6.68 0.99
N GLU A 21 2.67 -7.04 1.33
CA GLU A 21 3.54 -6.14 2.08
C GLU A 21 4.08 -5.07 1.15
N ALA A 22 4.09 -3.84 1.62
CA ALA A 22 4.56 -2.73 0.81
C ALA A 22 5.15 -1.63 1.69
N VAL A 23 5.88 -0.74 1.05
CA VAL A 23 6.44 0.45 1.70
C VAL A 23 5.70 1.66 1.14
N ILE A 24 5.37 2.60 2.01
CA ILE A 24 4.71 3.84 1.59
C ILE A 24 5.73 4.75 0.93
N ASP A 25 5.48 5.10 -0.33
CA ASP A 25 6.32 6.04 -1.07
C ASP A 25 5.82 7.47 -0.89
N LYS A 26 4.50 7.65 -0.85
CA LYS A 26 3.92 8.98 -0.84
C LYS A 26 2.51 8.93 -0.28
N ILE A 27 2.14 9.97 0.45
CA ILE A 27 0.78 10.13 0.98
C ILE A 27 0.24 11.46 0.48
N GLU A 28 -0.95 11.42 -0.11
CA GLU A 28 -1.59 12.63 -0.62
C GLU A 28 -3.03 12.68 -0.15
N THR A 29 -3.55 13.90 -0.03
CA THR A 29 -4.97 14.10 0.24
C THR A 29 -5.59 14.72 -0.99
N PHE A 30 -6.66 14.12 -1.49
CA PHE A 30 -7.35 14.60 -2.68
C PHE A 30 -8.85 14.48 -2.44
N MET A 31 -9.56 15.63 -2.58
CA MET A 31 -11.02 15.68 -2.41
C MET A 31 -11.52 15.03 -1.11
N GLY A 32 -10.79 15.27 -0.02
CA GLY A 32 -11.17 14.73 1.29
C GLY A 32 -10.78 13.29 1.52
N GLN A 33 -10.10 12.66 0.57
CA GLN A 33 -9.60 11.29 0.72
C GLN A 33 -8.09 11.27 0.88
N THR A 34 -7.61 10.34 1.67
CA THR A 34 -6.17 10.10 1.78
C THR A 34 -5.81 8.98 0.81
N LEU A 35 -4.89 9.27 -0.08
CA LEU A 35 -4.40 8.32 -1.07
C LEU A 35 -2.95 8.00 -0.76
N VAL A 36 -2.62 6.72 -0.77
CA VAL A 36 -1.30 6.25 -0.40
C VAL A 36 -0.68 5.52 -1.58
N THR A 37 0.47 6.01 -2.04
CA THR A 37 1.23 5.36 -3.10
C THR A 37 2.25 4.45 -2.44
N VAL A 38 2.27 3.19 -2.85
CA VAL A 38 3.12 2.18 -2.22
C VAL A 38 3.89 1.38 -3.26
N THR A 39 4.99 0.77 -2.82
CA THR A 39 5.76 -0.17 -3.63
C THR A 39 5.80 -1.48 -2.88
N TYR A 40 5.43 -2.57 -3.54
CA TYR A 40 5.43 -3.89 -2.92
C TYR A 40 6.85 -4.35 -2.62
N THR A 41 7.02 -4.97 -1.47
CA THR A 41 8.31 -5.51 -1.05
C THR A 41 8.31 -7.04 -1.08
N GLN A 42 7.13 -7.65 -1.01
CA GLN A 42 6.98 -9.10 -1.03
C GLN A 42 5.64 -9.46 -1.68
N PRO A 43 5.55 -10.62 -2.34
CA PRO A 43 6.66 -11.55 -2.61
C PRO A 43 7.65 -10.98 -3.64
N ASP A 44 8.83 -11.55 -3.70
CA ASP A 44 9.91 -11.06 -4.59
C ASP A 44 9.46 -10.91 -6.03
N ALA A 45 8.58 -11.79 -6.49
CA ALA A 45 8.08 -11.74 -7.86
C ALA A 45 7.35 -10.43 -8.19
N LEU A 46 6.81 -9.77 -7.17
CA LEU A 46 6.07 -8.52 -7.33
C LEU A 46 6.81 -7.32 -6.73
N SER A 47 8.01 -7.55 -6.22
CA SER A 47 8.82 -6.49 -5.65
C SER A 47 9.12 -5.44 -6.72
N GLY A 48 8.94 -4.18 -6.37
CA GLY A 48 9.13 -3.07 -7.30
C GLY A 48 7.87 -2.62 -8.00
N PHE A 49 6.83 -3.44 -7.98
CA PHE A 49 5.50 -3.00 -8.45
C PHE A 49 4.77 -2.31 -7.30
N GLY A 50 3.77 -1.56 -7.62
CA GLY A 50 3.00 -0.87 -6.61
C GLY A 50 1.77 -0.24 -7.18
N GLY A 51 1.18 0.67 -6.43
CA GLY A 51 -0.01 1.37 -6.86
C GLY A 51 -0.41 2.43 -5.85
N CYS A 52 -1.51 3.10 -6.15
CA CYS A 52 -2.08 4.11 -5.28
C CYS A 52 -3.40 3.57 -4.75
N PHE A 53 -3.53 3.57 -3.44
CA PHE A 53 -4.71 3.00 -2.77
C PHE A 53 -5.27 3.99 -1.77
N ALA A 54 -6.58 3.89 -1.50
CA ALA A 54 -7.18 4.65 -0.41
C ALA A 54 -6.66 4.11 0.92
N ASP A 55 -6.56 4.96 1.92
CA ASP A 55 -6.02 4.56 3.22
C ASP A 55 -6.84 3.46 3.89
N SER A 56 -8.12 3.34 3.54
CA SER A 56 -8.97 2.27 4.09
C SER A 56 -8.51 0.87 3.68
N HIS A 57 -7.72 0.77 2.63
CA HIS A 57 -7.19 -0.51 2.15
C HIS A 57 -5.80 -0.81 2.71
N ILE A 58 -5.27 0.06 3.54
CA ILE A 58 -3.91 -0.04 4.05
C ILE A 58 -3.95 -0.33 5.54
N THR A 59 -3.19 -1.33 5.97
CA THR A 59 -3.07 -1.67 7.39
C THR A 59 -1.61 -1.50 7.80
N PRO A 60 -1.32 -0.69 8.83
CA PRO A 60 0.06 -0.55 9.28
C PRO A 60 0.58 -1.87 9.84
N GLN A 61 1.83 -2.17 9.54
CA GLN A 61 2.53 -3.28 10.17
C GLN A 61 3.20 -2.79 11.44
N LYS A 62 3.34 -3.70 12.35
CA LYS A 62 4.07 -3.41 13.58
C LYS A 62 5.39 -4.09 13.60
#